data_0a0372264d9511a7952e4ce8f0dad75d
#
_entry.id   0a0372264d9511a7952e4ce8f0dad75d
#
_cell.length_a   1.000
_cell.length_b   1.000
_cell.length_c   1.000
_cell.angle_alpha   90.00
_cell.angle_beta   90.00
_cell.angle_gamma   90.00
#
_symmetry.space_group_name_H-M   'P 1'
#
loop_
_entity.id
_entity.type
_entity.pdbx_description
1 polymer ?
#
loop_
_entity_poly.entity_id
_entity_poly.type
_entity_poly.pdbx_seq_one_letter_code
_entity_poly.pdbx_strand_id
1 'polypeptide(L)'
;MSDAILATHGLSRRFGGLLAVSDVAIELEKGRLHAVLGPNGAGKTTLINLLSGELDASGGSIRYKGLDITRFTPDRRSRIGIGRSFQKTNIFPAFTAFENCRLAAQSRIPRALHIASDAIAFAPVREAAQRALDAAGLAARGDVVAAALSHGEQRQLEIAMVLATAPEVLLLDEPLAGMGADEAAQMVELLKKITPDHALLLVEHDMDAVFAVADRITVMVNGQVLESGSPEQIRASPAVRHAYLGDTR
;
A
#
# COMPACT_ATOMS: atom_id res chain seq x y z
N MET A 1 -12.48 -22.43 1.31
CA MET A 1 -11.78 -21.67 0.24
C MET A 1 -11.40 -20.36 0.89
N SER A 2 -10.16 -19.91 0.77
CA SER A 2 -9.71 -18.66 1.40
C SER A 2 -10.42 -17.49 0.72
N ASP A 3 -10.94 -16.55 1.53
CA ASP A 3 -11.58 -15.31 1.04
C ASP A 3 -10.53 -14.27 0.58
N ALA A 4 -9.31 -14.72 0.31
CA ALA A 4 -8.22 -13.86 -0.10
C ALA A 4 -8.47 -13.26 -1.49
N ILE A 5 -8.44 -11.93 -1.56
CA ILE A 5 -8.53 -11.18 -2.82
C ILE A 5 -7.19 -11.18 -3.57
N LEU A 6 -6.06 -11.18 -2.84
CA LEU A 6 -4.71 -11.32 -3.37
C LEU A 6 -3.93 -12.34 -2.55
N ALA A 7 -3.28 -13.28 -3.21
CA ALA A 7 -2.47 -14.31 -2.58
C ALA A 7 -1.15 -14.54 -3.33
N THR A 8 -0.10 -14.91 -2.59
CA THR A 8 1.17 -15.35 -3.16
C THR A 8 1.46 -16.79 -2.76
N HIS A 9 2.11 -17.54 -3.66
CA HIS A 9 2.52 -18.93 -3.41
C HIS A 9 3.98 -19.09 -3.82
N GLY A 10 4.85 -19.36 -2.86
CA GLY A 10 6.26 -19.60 -3.09
C GLY A 10 6.99 -18.42 -3.74
N LEU A 11 6.50 -17.18 -3.51
CA LEU A 11 6.99 -16.00 -4.22
C LEU A 11 8.47 -15.76 -3.88
N SER A 12 9.28 -15.64 -4.92
CA SER A 12 10.73 -15.52 -4.75
C SER A 12 11.34 -14.51 -5.72
N ARG A 13 12.37 -13.78 -5.27
CA ARG A 13 13.15 -12.86 -6.10
C ARG A 13 14.65 -12.99 -5.79
N ARG A 14 15.42 -13.21 -6.86
CA ARG A 14 16.86 -13.30 -6.83
C ARG A 14 17.50 -12.12 -7.59
N PHE A 15 18.54 -11.53 -7.02
CA PHE A 15 19.39 -10.55 -7.67
C PHE A 15 20.81 -11.10 -7.70
N GLY A 16 21.22 -11.64 -8.85
CA GLY A 16 22.50 -12.37 -8.93
C GLY A 16 22.58 -13.51 -7.92
N GLY A 17 23.51 -13.45 -6.99
CA GLY A 17 23.66 -14.44 -5.92
C GLY A 17 22.73 -14.22 -4.71
N LEU A 18 22.14 -13.03 -4.56
CA LEU A 18 21.32 -12.68 -3.41
C LEU A 18 19.85 -13.09 -3.63
N LEU A 19 19.31 -13.88 -2.71
CA LEU A 19 17.89 -14.22 -2.66
C LEU A 19 17.18 -13.21 -1.72
N ALA A 20 16.61 -12.14 -2.30
CA ALA A 20 16.05 -11.04 -1.55
C ALA A 20 14.62 -11.33 -1.02
N VAL A 21 13.87 -12.21 -1.70
CA VAL A 21 12.59 -12.77 -1.25
C VAL A 21 12.62 -14.25 -1.58
N SER A 22 12.30 -15.11 -0.61
CA SER A 22 12.41 -16.56 -0.71
C SER A 22 11.17 -17.25 -0.18
N ASP A 23 10.44 -17.92 -1.07
CA ASP A 23 9.30 -18.78 -0.74
C ASP A 23 8.21 -18.09 0.11
N VAL A 24 7.89 -16.83 -0.21
CA VAL A 24 6.93 -16.04 0.56
C VAL A 24 5.50 -16.37 0.13
N ALA A 25 4.68 -16.77 1.11
CA ALA A 25 3.24 -16.97 0.98
C ALA A 25 2.51 -16.00 1.91
N ILE A 26 1.73 -15.08 1.35
CA ILE A 26 0.83 -14.16 2.08
C ILE A 26 -0.53 -14.11 1.41
N GLU A 27 -1.54 -13.83 2.21
CA GLU A 27 -2.92 -13.66 1.77
C GLU A 27 -3.45 -12.32 2.25
N LEU A 28 -4.10 -11.57 1.36
CA LEU A 28 -4.78 -10.33 1.68
C LEU A 28 -6.29 -10.52 1.52
N GLU A 29 -7.03 -10.22 2.57
CA GLU A 29 -8.48 -10.33 2.64
C GLU A 29 -9.13 -8.95 2.60
N LYS A 30 -10.29 -8.82 1.96
CA LYS A 30 -11.04 -7.57 1.98
C LYS A 30 -11.51 -7.25 3.39
N GLY A 31 -11.44 -5.97 3.76
CA GLY A 31 -11.81 -5.48 5.09
C GLY A 31 -10.75 -5.76 6.16
N ARG A 32 -9.53 -6.18 5.75
CA ARG A 32 -8.44 -6.46 6.67
C ARG A 32 -7.16 -5.75 6.29
N LEU A 33 -6.40 -5.36 7.32
CA LEU A 33 -5.06 -4.82 7.18
C LEU A 33 -4.03 -5.87 7.58
N HIS A 34 -3.23 -6.29 6.60
CA HIS A 34 -2.10 -7.19 6.78
C HIS A 34 -0.80 -6.36 6.79
N ALA A 35 -0.10 -6.35 7.91
CA ALA A 35 1.17 -5.64 8.02
C ALA A 35 2.36 -6.59 7.75
N VAL A 36 3.40 -6.05 7.12
CA VAL A 36 4.70 -6.72 6.95
C VAL A 36 5.75 -5.94 7.71
N LEU A 37 6.29 -6.57 8.74
CA LEU A 37 7.37 -6.07 9.58
C LEU A 37 8.69 -6.76 9.27
N GLY A 38 9.79 -6.17 9.65
CA GLY A 38 11.13 -6.77 9.57
C GLY A 38 12.23 -5.71 9.62
N PRO A 39 13.46 -6.09 9.96
CA PRO A 39 14.61 -5.19 9.96
C PRO A 39 14.91 -4.65 8.56
N ASN A 40 15.82 -3.66 8.48
CA ASN A 40 16.30 -3.17 7.19
C ASN A 40 16.99 -4.32 6.43
N GLY A 41 16.70 -4.41 5.12
CA GLY A 41 17.19 -5.50 4.29
C GLY A 41 16.42 -6.83 4.39
N ALA A 42 15.33 -6.89 5.17
CA ALA A 42 14.51 -8.10 5.31
C ALA A 42 13.76 -8.51 4.03
N GLY A 43 13.72 -7.67 2.98
CA GLY A 43 13.04 -7.96 1.73
C GLY A 43 11.65 -7.32 1.58
N LYS A 44 11.20 -6.49 2.53
CA LYS A 44 9.86 -5.87 2.54
C LYS A 44 9.58 -5.03 1.28
N THR A 45 10.47 -4.11 0.94
CA THR A 45 10.35 -3.27 -0.27
C THR A 45 10.42 -4.14 -1.54
N THR A 46 11.22 -5.21 -1.54
CA THR A 46 11.23 -6.16 -2.66
C THR A 46 9.90 -6.89 -2.79
N LEU A 47 9.30 -7.31 -1.68
CA LEU A 47 7.98 -7.96 -1.69
C LEU A 47 6.90 -7.03 -2.25
N ILE A 48 6.82 -5.78 -1.79
CA ILE A 48 5.80 -4.85 -2.30
C ILE A 48 6.03 -4.51 -3.78
N ASN A 49 7.29 -4.44 -4.24
CA ASN A 49 7.64 -4.26 -5.64
C ASN A 49 7.22 -5.46 -6.51
N LEU A 50 7.33 -6.68 -5.99
CA LEU A 50 6.81 -7.88 -6.65
C LEU A 50 5.29 -7.85 -6.76
N LEU A 51 4.58 -7.47 -5.68
CA LEU A 51 3.13 -7.39 -5.65
C LEU A 51 2.56 -6.29 -6.55
N SER A 52 3.25 -5.17 -6.69
CA SER A 52 2.86 -4.07 -7.59
C SER A 52 3.25 -4.29 -9.05
N GLY A 53 4.16 -5.25 -9.34
CA GLY A 53 4.68 -5.53 -10.69
C GLY A 53 5.85 -4.67 -11.12
N GLU A 54 6.41 -3.85 -10.21
CA GLU A 54 7.65 -3.10 -10.45
C GLU A 54 8.88 -4.01 -10.58
N LEU A 55 8.79 -5.23 -10.03
CA LEU A 55 9.78 -6.27 -10.16
C LEU A 55 9.13 -7.57 -10.62
N ASP A 56 9.82 -8.29 -11.50
CA ASP A 56 9.42 -9.62 -11.92
C ASP A 56 9.80 -10.65 -10.85
N ALA A 57 8.93 -11.63 -10.62
CA ALA A 57 9.25 -12.77 -9.77
C ALA A 57 10.28 -13.70 -10.46
N SER A 58 11.22 -14.22 -9.67
CA SER A 58 12.13 -15.28 -10.11
C SER A 58 11.55 -16.67 -9.94
N GLY A 59 10.52 -16.81 -9.09
CA GLY A 59 9.79 -18.04 -8.83
C GLY A 59 8.49 -17.77 -8.05
N GLY A 60 7.61 -18.77 -7.99
CA GLY A 60 6.32 -18.65 -7.35
C GLY A 60 5.26 -17.98 -8.22
N SER A 61 4.12 -17.64 -7.60
CA SER A 61 3.01 -17.00 -8.29
C SER A 61 2.29 -15.98 -7.42
N ILE A 62 1.63 -15.02 -8.10
CA ILE A 62 0.76 -14.01 -7.49
C ILE A 62 -0.62 -14.17 -8.11
N ARG A 63 -1.64 -14.35 -7.28
CA ARG A 63 -3.02 -14.49 -7.71
C ARG A 63 -3.89 -13.35 -7.18
N TYR A 64 -4.70 -12.78 -8.05
CA TYR A 64 -5.69 -11.76 -7.71
C TYR A 64 -7.07 -12.28 -8.11
N LYS A 65 -7.97 -12.48 -7.15
CA LYS A 65 -9.31 -13.09 -7.36
C LYS A 65 -9.22 -14.40 -8.16
N GLY A 66 -8.23 -15.24 -7.85
CA GLY A 66 -7.98 -16.50 -8.54
C GLY A 66 -7.23 -16.40 -9.87
N LEU A 67 -7.16 -15.21 -10.48
CA LEU A 67 -6.41 -14.97 -11.71
C LEU A 67 -4.91 -14.88 -11.42
N ASP A 68 -4.09 -15.61 -12.16
CA ASP A 68 -2.63 -15.46 -12.12
C ASP A 68 -2.22 -14.13 -12.76
N ILE A 69 -1.62 -13.26 -11.96
CA ILE A 69 -1.15 -11.94 -12.36
C ILE A 69 0.37 -11.80 -12.27
N THR A 70 1.10 -12.91 -12.08
CA THR A 70 2.54 -12.93 -11.82
C THR A 70 3.34 -12.11 -12.83
N ARG A 71 2.94 -12.16 -14.11
CA ARG A 71 3.61 -11.47 -15.22
C ARG A 71 2.89 -10.19 -15.68
N PHE A 72 1.91 -9.68 -14.90
CA PHE A 72 1.24 -8.43 -15.25
C PHE A 72 2.13 -7.24 -14.90
N THR A 73 2.18 -6.29 -15.84
CA THR A 73 2.85 -5.00 -15.68
C THR A 73 2.16 -4.14 -14.62
N PRO A 74 2.84 -3.14 -14.01
CA PRO A 74 2.25 -2.26 -12.99
C PRO A 74 0.96 -1.60 -13.44
N ASP A 75 0.91 -1.08 -14.69
CA ASP A 75 -0.27 -0.44 -15.26
C ASP A 75 -1.45 -1.41 -15.37
N ARG A 76 -1.19 -2.67 -15.76
CA ARG A 76 -2.23 -3.70 -15.82
C ARG A 76 -2.74 -4.07 -14.44
N ARG A 77 -1.85 -4.20 -13.43
CA ARG A 77 -2.26 -4.45 -12.03
C ARG A 77 -3.06 -3.28 -11.46
N SER A 78 -2.64 -2.05 -11.73
CA SER A 78 -3.41 -0.88 -11.35
C SER A 78 -4.82 -0.94 -11.95
N ARG A 79 -4.96 -1.19 -13.25
CA ARG A 79 -6.26 -1.25 -13.94
C ARG A 79 -7.21 -2.31 -13.40
N ILE A 80 -6.71 -3.43 -12.92
CA ILE A 80 -7.55 -4.49 -12.32
C ILE A 80 -7.91 -4.24 -10.86
N GLY A 81 -7.35 -3.18 -10.21
CA GLY A 81 -7.75 -2.77 -8.87
C GLY A 81 -6.66 -2.91 -7.79
N ILE A 82 -5.39 -2.98 -8.15
CA ILE A 82 -4.27 -2.96 -7.20
C ILE A 82 -3.65 -1.57 -7.21
N GLY A 83 -3.85 -0.80 -6.14
CA GLY A 83 -3.25 0.52 -5.93
C GLY A 83 -1.99 0.43 -5.08
N ARG A 84 -1.05 1.34 -5.31
CA ARG A 84 0.20 1.41 -4.55
C ARG A 84 0.55 2.86 -4.20
N SER A 85 0.96 3.11 -2.94
CA SER A 85 1.74 4.28 -2.57
C SER A 85 3.23 4.01 -2.70
N PHE A 86 4.03 5.05 -2.79
CA PHE A 86 5.48 4.93 -2.93
C PHE A 86 6.20 5.46 -1.69
N GLN A 87 7.38 4.94 -1.39
CA GLN A 87 8.20 5.39 -0.27
C GLN A 87 8.57 6.90 -0.39
N LYS A 88 8.84 7.37 -1.61
CA LYS A 88 8.98 8.80 -1.89
C LYS A 88 7.65 9.37 -2.32
N THR A 89 7.23 10.47 -1.69
CA THR A 89 5.97 11.16 -2.03
C THR A 89 5.91 11.47 -3.53
N ASN A 90 4.90 10.90 -4.19
CA ASN A 90 4.73 11.00 -5.64
C ASN A 90 3.47 11.82 -5.97
N ILE A 91 3.55 13.13 -5.71
CA ILE A 91 2.49 14.11 -5.96
C ILE A 91 2.95 15.13 -7.00
N PHE A 92 2.01 15.84 -7.59
CA PHE A 92 2.27 17.01 -8.45
C PHE A 92 2.29 18.27 -7.58
N PRO A 93 3.47 18.78 -7.16
CA PRO A 93 3.56 19.81 -6.13
C PRO A 93 2.97 21.16 -6.54
N ALA A 94 2.94 21.46 -7.83
CA ALA A 94 2.38 22.70 -8.39
C ALA A 94 0.85 22.67 -8.55
N PHE A 95 0.21 21.50 -8.40
CA PHE A 95 -1.24 21.33 -8.53
C PHE A 95 -1.89 21.37 -7.15
N THR A 96 -3.18 21.70 -7.11
CA THR A 96 -3.96 21.59 -5.87
C THR A 96 -4.13 20.13 -5.46
N ALA A 97 -4.52 19.89 -4.20
CA ALA A 97 -4.84 18.54 -3.74
C ALA A 97 -5.96 17.91 -4.58
N PHE A 98 -6.98 18.69 -4.94
CA PHE A 98 -8.07 18.24 -5.80
C PHE A 98 -7.58 17.87 -7.21
N GLU A 99 -6.73 18.68 -7.83
CA GLU A 99 -6.18 18.40 -9.17
C GLU A 99 -5.33 17.13 -9.18
N ASN A 100 -4.56 16.87 -8.12
CA ASN A 100 -3.80 15.63 -7.94
C ASN A 100 -4.74 14.41 -7.95
N CYS A 101 -5.77 14.42 -7.12
CA CYS A 101 -6.77 13.34 -7.06
C CYS A 101 -7.55 13.21 -8.37
N ARG A 102 -7.89 14.33 -9.03
CA ARG A 102 -8.58 14.34 -10.32
C ARG A 102 -7.76 13.67 -11.41
N LEU A 103 -6.45 13.96 -11.50
CA LEU A 103 -5.56 13.30 -12.46
C LEU A 103 -5.49 11.78 -12.21
N ALA A 104 -5.39 11.36 -10.93
CA ALA A 104 -5.41 9.95 -10.58
C ALA A 104 -6.73 9.27 -10.99
N ALA A 105 -7.88 9.88 -10.69
CA ALA A 105 -9.20 9.37 -11.09
C ALA A 105 -9.35 9.29 -12.62
N GLN A 106 -8.81 10.26 -13.34
CA GLN A 106 -8.87 10.31 -14.81
C GLN A 106 -8.14 9.12 -15.45
N SER A 107 -7.11 8.57 -14.82
CA SER A 107 -6.38 7.40 -15.32
C SER A 107 -7.25 6.15 -15.52
N ARG A 108 -8.42 6.11 -14.86
CA ARG A 108 -9.38 4.99 -14.91
C ARG A 108 -10.38 5.10 -16.06
N ILE A 109 -10.42 6.23 -16.74
CA ILE A 109 -11.37 6.44 -17.84
C ILE A 109 -10.76 5.92 -19.16
N PRO A 110 -11.52 5.15 -19.97
CA PRO A 110 -11.08 4.72 -21.28
C PRO A 110 -10.73 5.90 -22.19
N ARG A 111 -9.60 5.82 -22.88
CA ARG A 111 -9.08 6.90 -23.77
C ARG A 111 -10.09 7.40 -24.80
N ALA A 112 -11.00 6.54 -25.26
CA ALA A 112 -12.01 6.89 -26.26
C ALA A 112 -12.99 8.00 -25.79
N LEU A 113 -13.17 8.16 -24.45
CA LEU A 113 -14.06 9.19 -23.89
C LEU A 113 -13.35 10.55 -23.70
N HIS A 114 -12.03 10.61 -23.87
CA HIS A 114 -11.25 11.83 -23.67
C HIS A 114 -11.29 12.81 -24.85
N ILE A 115 -11.74 12.39 -26.02
CA ILE A 115 -11.65 13.20 -27.26
C ILE A 115 -12.83 14.17 -27.42
N ALA A 116 -13.95 13.91 -26.74
CA ALA A 116 -15.22 14.62 -26.98
C ALA A 116 -15.72 15.44 -25.78
N SER A 117 -15.07 15.43 -24.62
CA SER A 117 -15.54 16.15 -23.43
C SER A 117 -14.39 16.89 -22.74
N ASP A 118 -14.71 18.08 -22.20
CA ASP A 118 -13.83 18.79 -21.29
C ASP A 118 -13.54 17.89 -20.07
N ALA A 119 -12.30 17.39 -19.99
CA ALA A 119 -11.85 16.49 -18.92
C ALA A 119 -12.00 17.12 -17.51
N ILE A 120 -12.02 18.47 -17.44
CA ILE A 120 -12.21 19.24 -16.20
C ILE A 120 -13.66 19.17 -15.74
N ALA A 121 -14.60 19.13 -16.67
CA ALA A 121 -16.06 19.15 -16.40
C ALA A 121 -16.66 17.75 -16.21
N PHE A 122 -15.90 16.67 -16.42
CA PHE A 122 -16.44 15.30 -16.37
C PHE A 122 -16.80 14.90 -14.92
N ALA A 123 -18.10 14.94 -14.60
CA ALA A 123 -18.63 14.75 -13.25
C ALA A 123 -18.11 13.49 -12.52
N PRO A 124 -18.06 12.28 -13.14
CA PRO A 124 -17.59 11.10 -12.44
C PRO A 124 -16.14 11.20 -11.93
N VAL A 125 -15.25 11.89 -12.67
CA VAL A 125 -13.87 12.13 -12.24
C VAL A 125 -13.81 13.08 -11.06
N ARG A 126 -14.58 14.16 -11.12
CA ARG A 126 -14.66 15.15 -10.03
C ARG A 126 -15.20 14.52 -8.75
N GLU A 127 -16.27 13.74 -8.85
CA GLU A 127 -16.85 13.02 -7.72
C GLU A 127 -15.88 12.00 -7.13
N ALA A 128 -15.13 11.24 -7.97
CA ALA A 128 -14.13 10.31 -7.49
C ALA A 128 -12.99 11.03 -6.76
N ALA A 129 -12.50 12.16 -7.29
CA ALA A 129 -11.50 12.99 -6.65
C ALA A 129 -11.99 13.53 -5.29
N GLN A 130 -13.23 14.04 -5.25
CA GLN A 130 -13.81 14.56 -4.01
C GLN A 130 -13.96 13.46 -2.95
N ARG A 131 -14.53 12.31 -3.31
CA ARG A 131 -14.64 11.16 -2.38
C ARG A 131 -13.29 10.71 -1.85
N ALA A 132 -12.25 10.72 -2.68
CA ALA A 132 -10.91 10.35 -2.26
C ALA A 132 -10.33 11.34 -1.24
N LEU A 133 -10.51 12.65 -1.45
CA LEU A 133 -10.12 13.69 -0.49
C LEU A 133 -10.88 13.57 0.81
N ASP A 134 -12.20 13.32 0.75
CA ASP A 134 -13.05 13.13 1.93
C ASP A 134 -12.63 11.91 2.73
N ALA A 135 -12.32 10.81 2.04
CA ALA A 135 -11.82 9.58 2.66
C ALA A 135 -10.48 9.82 3.37
N ALA A 136 -9.57 10.56 2.73
CA ALA A 136 -8.24 10.87 3.26
C ALA A 136 -8.22 12.01 4.30
N GLY A 137 -9.37 12.63 4.62
CA GLY A 137 -9.45 13.72 5.58
C GLY A 137 -8.97 15.08 5.05
N LEU A 138 -8.83 15.22 3.73
CA LEU A 138 -8.33 16.42 3.06
C LEU A 138 -9.42 17.25 2.37
N ALA A 139 -10.71 17.04 2.68
CA ALA A 139 -11.82 17.75 2.05
C ALA A 139 -11.67 19.28 2.10
N ALA A 140 -11.31 19.83 3.25
CA ALA A 140 -11.12 21.26 3.46
C ALA A 140 -9.80 21.81 2.83
N ARG A 141 -8.95 20.94 2.33
CA ARG A 141 -7.65 21.27 1.74
C ARG A 141 -7.63 21.11 0.22
N GLY A 142 -8.77 20.79 -0.40
CA GLY A 142 -8.88 20.49 -1.83
C GLY A 142 -8.27 21.56 -2.75
N ASP A 143 -8.48 22.83 -2.45
CA ASP A 143 -7.99 23.97 -3.25
C ASP A 143 -6.54 24.38 -2.88
N VAL A 144 -5.93 23.78 -1.87
CA VAL A 144 -4.55 24.09 -1.45
C VAL A 144 -3.56 23.44 -2.42
N VAL A 145 -2.57 24.21 -2.86
CA VAL A 145 -1.46 23.71 -3.69
C VAL A 145 -0.68 22.67 -2.89
N ALA A 146 -0.41 21.52 -3.48
CA ALA A 146 0.17 20.37 -2.79
C ALA A 146 1.54 20.66 -2.13
N ALA A 147 2.34 21.56 -2.72
CA ALA A 147 3.59 22.01 -2.10
C ALA A 147 3.41 22.79 -0.81
N ALA A 148 2.22 23.35 -0.53
CA ALA A 148 1.90 24.10 0.69
C ALA A 148 1.27 23.24 1.79
N LEU A 149 1.03 21.96 1.53
CA LEU A 149 0.57 20.99 2.52
C LEU A 149 1.71 20.59 3.45
N SER A 150 1.40 20.25 4.71
CA SER A 150 2.37 19.62 5.63
C SER A 150 2.85 18.28 5.10
N HIS A 151 3.92 17.74 5.67
CA HIS A 151 4.44 16.44 5.27
C HIS A 151 3.39 15.32 5.45
N GLY A 152 2.68 15.32 6.57
CA GLY A 152 1.58 14.38 6.84
C GLY A 152 0.42 14.55 5.84
N GLU A 153 0.00 15.80 5.55
CA GLU A 153 -1.03 16.08 4.55
C GLU A 153 -0.60 15.64 3.14
N GLN A 154 0.67 15.78 2.77
CA GLN A 154 1.18 15.28 1.48
C GLN A 154 1.11 13.75 1.39
N ARG A 155 1.40 13.04 2.49
CA ARG A 155 1.23 11.57 2.55
C ARG A 155 -0.24 11.16 2.50
N GLN A 156 -1.12 11.88 3.18
CA GLN A 156 -2.56 11.68 3.05
C GLN A 156 -3.05 11.92 1.61
N LEU A 157 -2.50 12.95 0.94
CA LEU A 157 -2.81 13.23 -0.47
C LEU A 157 -2.35 12.09 -1.38
N GLU A 158 -1.19 11.50 -1.15
CA GLU A 158 -0.72 10.34 -1.91
C GLU A 158 -1.70 9.16 -1.78
N ILE A 159 -2.17 8.87 -0.56
CA ILE A 159 -3.21 7.86 -0.33
C ILE A 159 -4.52 8.25 -1.03
N ALA A 160 -4.94 9.51 -0.95
CA ALA A 160 -6.12 10.00 -1.66
C ALA A 160 -6.02 9.79 -3.17
N MET A 161 -4.86 10.06 -3.78
CA MET A 161 -4.64 9.80 -5.21
C MET A 161 -4.80 8.31 -5.54
N VAL A 162 -4.29 7.42 -4.70
CA VAL A 162 -4.48 5.97 -4.89
C VAL A 162 -5.95 5.61 -4.74
N LEU A 163 -6.66 6.11 -3.71
CA LEU A 163 -8.09 5.88 -3.51
C LEU A 163 -8.94 6.40 -4.67
N ALA A 164 -8.55 7.52 -5.29
CA ALA A 164 -9.24 8.09 -6.46
C ALA A 164 -9.26 7.13 -7.66
N THR A 165 -8.34 6.15 -7.71
CA THR A 165 -8.34 5.09 -8.71
C THR A 165 -9.29 3.93 -8.39
N ALA A 166 -10.06 4.00 -7.28
CA ALA A 166 -10.97 2.97 -6.79
C ALA A 166 -10.33 1.56 -6.72
N PRO A 167 -9.21 1.38 -6.00
CA PRO A 167 -8.56 0.09 -5.87
C PRO A 167 -9.33 -0.83 -4.92
N GLU A 168 -9.20 -2.15 -5.09
CA GLU A 168 -9.68 -3.13 -4.11
C GLU A 168 -8.55 -3.60 -3.18
N VAL A 169 -7.31 -3.55 -3.66
CA VAL A 169 -6.10 -3.82 -2.89
C VAL A 169 -5.25 -2.57 -2.82
N LEU A 170 -4.81 -2.20 -1.62
CA LEU A 170 -3.90 -1.10 -1.35
C LEU A 170 -2.58 -1.64 -0.83
N LEU A 171 -1.49 -1.28 -1.51
CA LEU A 171 -0.12 -1.60 -1.11
C LEU A 171 0.54 -0.32 -0.62
N LEU A 172 0.79 -0.21 0.68
CA LEU A 172 1.33 0.99 1.33
C LEU A 172 2.75 0.72 1.84
N ASP A 173 3.71 1.53 1.36
CA ASP A 173 5.13 1.38 1.65
C ASP A 173 5.60 2.52 2.56
N GLU A 174 5.75 2.24 3.85
CA GLU A 174 6.18 3.15 4.92
C GLU A 174 5.43 4.50 4.92
N PRO A 175 4.08 4.50 4.97
CA PRO A 175 3.31 5.75 4.92
C PRO A 175 3.52 6.65 6.14
N LEU A 176 4.01 6.12 7.26
CA LEU A 176 4.27 6.83 8.51
C LEU A 176 5.68 7.44 8.58
N ALA A 177 6.56 7.13 7.60
CA ALA A 177 7.95 7.56 7.63
C ALA A 177 8.09 9.08 7.69
N GLY A 178 8.84 9.58 8.68
CA GLY A 178 9.13 11.01 8.86
C GLY A 178 8.00 11.84 9.48
N MET A 179 6.93 11.21 9.95
CA MET A 179 5.82 11.89 10.62
C MET A 179 6.11 12.14 12.10
N GLY A 180 5.60 13.27 12.60
CA GLY A 180 5.49 13.49 14.05
C GLY A 180 4.34 12.65 14.65
N ALA A 181 4.29 12.57 16.00
CA ALA A 181 3.33 11.73 16.70
C ALA A 181 1.86 12.02 16.33
N ASP A 182 1.51 13.31 16.20
CA ASP A 182 0.13 13.71 15.85
C ASP A 182 -0.23 13.33 14.41
N GLU A 183 0.69 13.51 13.46
CA GLU A 183 0.50 13.12 12.06
C GLU A 183 0.40 11.59 11.92
N ALA A 184 1.23 10.86 12.66
CA ALA A 184 1.19 9.39 12.70
C ALA A 184 -0.15 8.88 13.27
N ALA A 185 -0.67 9.50 14.33
CA ALA A 185 -1.98 9.17 14.89
C ALA A 185 -3.11 9.42 13.88
N GLN A 186 -3.06 10.53 13.13
CA GLN A 186 -4.03 10.83 12.07
C GLN A 186 -3.94 9.80 10.92
N MET A 187 -2.73 9.37 10.55
CA MET A 187 -2.54 8.33 9.54
C MET A 187 -3.09 6.98 10.00
N VAL A 188 -2.88 6.60 11.26
CA VAL A 188 -3.47 5.40 11.88
C VAL A 188 -5.00 5.42 11.77
N GLU A 189 -5.65 6.55 12.10
CA GLU A 189 -7.11 6.68 11.98
C GLU A 189 -7.58 6.65 10.52
N LEU A 190 -6.81 7.23 9.59
CA LEU A 190 -7.09 7.11 8.16
C LEU A 190 -7.06 5.64 7.71
N LEU A 191 -6.01 4.88 8.08
CA LEU A 191 -5.88 3.46 7.74
C LEU A 191 -7.06 2.64 8.28
N LYS A 192 -7.46 2.86 9.54
CA LYS A 192 -8.65 2.22 10.12
C LYS A 192 -9.92 2.54 9.34
N LYS A 193 -10.09 3.79 8.92
CA LYS A 193 -11.27 4.27 8.19
C LYS A 193 -11.40 3.63 6.81
N ILE A 194 -10.29 3.43 6.09
CA ILE A 194 -10.31 2.90 4.72
C ILE A 194 -10.26 1.36 4.67
N THR A 195 -9.78 0.69 5.73
CA THR A 195 -9.65 -0.78 5.79
C THR A 195 -10.94 -1.53 5.46
N PRO A 196 -12.14 -1.18 5.96
CA PRO A 196 -13.36 -1.95 5.70
C PRO A 196 -13.69 -2.14 4.21
N ASP A 197 -13.31 -1.20 3.37
CA ASP A 197 -13.63 -1.22 1.94
C ASP A 197 -12.55 -1.87 1.07
N HIS A 198 -11.35 -2.08 1.62
CA HIS A 198 -10.16 -2.52 0.89
C HIS A 198 -9.49 -3.73 1.54
N ALA A 199 -8.62 -4.41 0.80
CA ALA A 199 -7.60 -5.28 1.35
C ALA A 199 -6.29 -4.49 1.42
N LEU A 200 -5.73 -4.28 2.61
CA LEU A 200 -4.53 -3.48 2.79
C LEU A 200 -3.30 -4.34 3.06
N LEU A 201 -2.20 -4.06 2.37
CA LEU A 201 -0.87 -4.45 2.79
C LEU A 201 -0.11 -3.21 3.26
N LEU A 202 0.34 -3.22 4.49
CA LEU A 202 1.12 -2.16 5.10
C LEU A 202 2.56 -2.66 5.36
N VAL A 203 3.54 -2.08 4.68
CA VAL A 203 4.96 -2.27 5.04
C VAL A 203 5.35 -1.14 5.96
N GLU A 204 5.80 -1.47 7.16
CA GLU A 204 6.20 -0.49 8.17
C GLU A 204 7.33 -1.03 9.06
N HIS A 205 7.97 -0.13 9.79
CA HIS A 205 8.97 -0.46 10.80
C HIS A 205 8.57 0.05 12.20
N ASP A 206 7.56 0.91 12.30
CA ASP A 206 6.97 1.37 13.56
C ASP A 206 6.02 0.29 14.09
N MET A 207 6.48 -0.42 15.12
CA MET A 207 5.73 -1.52 15.71
C MET A 207 4.44 -1.04 16.40
N ASP A 208 4.49 0.10 17.09
CA ASP A 208 3.34 0.61 17.84
C ASP A 208 2.20 0.98 16.91
N ALA A 209 2.50 1.67 15.81
CA ALA A 209 1.53 1.99 14.79
C ALA A 209 0.95 0.72 14.13
N VAL A 210 1.80 -0.25 13.79
CA VAL A 210 1.35 -1.52 13.20
C VAL A 210 0.44 -2.29 14.15
N PHE A 211 0.81 -2.42 15.43
CA PHE A 211 -0.04 -3.09 16.43
C PHE A 211 -1.38 -2.38 16.69
N ALA A 212 -1.47 -1.09 16.40
CA ALA A 212 -2.71 -0.32 16.54
C ALA A 212 -3.72 -0.55 15.40
N VAL A 213 -3.28 -1.03 14.22
CA VAL A 213 -4.13 -1.10 13.02
C VAL A 213 -4.21 -2.48 12.37
N ALA A 214 -3.22 -3.36 12.57
CA ALA A 214 -3.14 -4.61 11.83
C ALA A 214 -4.08 -5.67 12.37
N ASP A 215 -4.76 -6.39 11.47
CA ASP A 215 -5.48 -7.63 11.77
C ASP A 215 -4.56 -8.85 11.73
N ARG A 216 -3.55 -8.79 10.88
CA ARG A 216 -2.53 -9.82 10.71
C ARG A 216 -1.17 -9.18 10.49
N ILE A 217 -0.14 -9.79 11.06
CA ILE A 217 1.24 -9.34 10.92
C ILE A 217 2.09 -10.50 10.40
N THR A 218 2.90 -10.22 9.38
CA THR A 218 3.96 -11.11 8.90
C THR A 218 5.31 -10.47 9.18
N VAL A 219 6.17 -11.18 9.89
CA VAL A 219 7.55 -10.73 10.16
C VAL A 219 8.48 -11.39 9.16
N MET A 220 9.25 -10.56 8.44
CA MET A 220 10.26 -11.02 7.49
C MET A 220 11.67 -10.79 8.02
N VAL A 221 12.54 -11.78 7.78
CA VAL A 221 13.98 -11.70 8.08
C VAL A 221 14.75 -12.38 6.95
N ASN A 222 15.78 -11.72 6.42
CA ASN A 222 16.63 -12.26 5.34
C ASN A 222 15.85 -12.82 4.14
N GLY A 223 14.79 -12.12 3.74
CA GLY A 223 13.96 -12.50 2.59
C GLY A 223 12.93 -13.59 2.86
N GLN A 224 12.81 -14.11 4.05
CA GLN A 224 11.89 -15.19 4.42
C GLN A 224 10.87 -14.73 5.45
N VAL A 225 9.73 -15.42 5.50
CA VAL A 225 8.76 -15.24 6.58
C VAL A 225 9.30 -15.97 7.82
N LEU A 226 9.58 -15.20 8.87
CA LEU A 226 9.93 -15.75 10.17
C LEU A 226 8.68 -16.26 10.90
N GLU A 227 7.64 -15.44 10.93
CA GLU A 227 6.38 -15.75 11.60
C GLU A 227 5.23 -14.93 11.02
N SER A 228 4.01 -15.46 11.05
CA SER A 228 2.80 -14.75 10.63
C SER A 228 1.64 -15.12 11.56
N GLY A 229 0.93 -14.11 12.08
CA GLY A 229 -0.15 -14.34 13.05
C GLY A 229 -0.91 -13.08 13.40
N SER A 230 -1.75 -13.16 14.44
CA SER A 230 -2.40 -11.98 15.01
C SER A 230 -1.38 -11.07 15.70
N PRO A 231 -1.72 -9.80 15.93
CA PRO A 231 -0.86 -8.88 16.69
C PRO A 231 -0.41 -9.44 18.05
N GLU A 232 -1.33 -10.13 18.77
CA GLU A 232 -1.03 -10.73 20.07
C GLU A 232 -0.02 -11.88 19.95
N GLN A 233 -0.18 -12.75 18.95
CA GLN A 233 0.75 -13.85 18.68
C GLN A 233 2.15 -13.32 18.37
N ILE A 234 2.25 -12.34 17.46
CA ILE A 234 3.54 -11.74 17.07
C ILE A 234 4.22 -11.04 18.26
N ARG A 235 3.46 -10.32 19.08
CA ARG A 235 3.98 -9.65 20.30
C ARG A 235 4.52 -10.65 21.32
N ALA A 236 3.89 -11.81 21.43
CA ALA A 236 4.29 -12.86 22.36
C ALA A 236 5.48 -13.71 21.85
N SER A 237 5.78 -13.65 20.55
CA SER A 237 6.78 -14.53 19.92
C SER A 237 8.21 -14.25 20.40
N PRO A 238 8.91 -15.26 20.96
CA PRO A 238 10.33 -15.13 21.28
C PRO A 238 11.21 -14.97 20.05
N ALA A 239 10.86 -15.63 18.93
CA ALA A 239 11.61 -15.55 17.67
C ALA A 239 11.57 -14.12 17.10
N VAL A 240 10.41 -13.46 17.14
CA VAL A 240 10.27 -12.07 16.69
C VAL A 240 11.07 -11.13 17.60
N ARG A 241 10.98 -11.31 18.93
CA ARG A 241 11.78 -10.50 19.87
C ARG A 241 13.28 -10.62 19.59
N HIS A 242 13.78 -11.83 19.39
CA HIS A 242 15.18 -12.06 19.07
C HIS A 242 15.61 -11.39 17.76
N ALA A 243 14.76 -11.46 16.71
CA ALA A 243 15.05 -10.85 15.42
C ALA A 243 15.13 -9.31 15.45
N TYR A 244 14.40 -8.67 16.37
CA TYR A 244 14.40 -7.19 16.52
C TYR A 244 15.38 -6.66 17.55
N LEU A 245 15.58 -7.37 18.66
CA LEU A 245 16.43 -6.92 19.77
C LEU A 245 17.89 -7.36 19.60
N GLY A 246 18.15 -8.30 18.66
CA GLY A 246 19.45 -8.94 18.55
C GLY A 246 19.78 -9.79 19.78
N ASP A 247 20.91 -10.49 19.72
CA ASP A 247 21.51 -11.10 20.91
C ASP A 247 21.99 -9.95 21.82
N THR A 248 21.20 -9.58 22.82
CA THR A 248 21.73 -8.86 23.98
C THR A 248 22.65 -9.82 24.70
N ARG A 249 23.92 -9.85 24.28
CA ARG A 249 25.02 -10.37 25.08
C ARG A 249 25.43 -9.35 26.13
#